data_06b1e451cb811c95ed258839cea35247
#
_entry.id   06b1e451cb811c95ed258839cea35247
#
_cell.length_a   1.000
_cell.length_b   1.000
_cell.length_c   1.000
_cell.angle_alpha   90.00
_cell.angle_beta   90.00
_cell.angle_gamma   90.00
#
_symmetry.space_group_name_H-M   'P 1'
#
loop_
_entity.id
_entity.type
_entity.pdbx_description
1 polymer ?
#
loop_
_entity_poly.entity_id
_entity_poly.type
_entity_poly.pdbx_seq_one_letter_code
_entity_poly.pdbx_strand_id
1 'polypeptide(L)'
;MADTKTETIPKCSFSELTLPTEKSYVPIAQSYAGQVARAMGFDERDVHAIEEAVHEAAYNVVEHAFQPDERADFTISCERVPTGIGIVVKDRGIPWNSANIDSRTPDGPVETGFQKMRRLMDEVRILGLGDGKEVHLTKHLTTKTVEDYLDACELRIFDSPPKVHPSSSARARFNVRLMQPHEAVQVAKAVYRAYRYTYAYDQIYYPDRMAHLNEAGRIISAVAFSESGAFAGHCSIFNIDEQARVAEIGQAVVQPEFRGMGCLVDLTQFLIKEGRTRGLVGMYVRAVTNHTFSQRVAERLGFKYCGMILGYAPQNVTFRGITETLKQRETFTMEFQYLENRHSLTLYVPEHHRSIVKQLYASMGVDVVFQMPDNRNFRHESEPHIAVEAADSMPPGFAKIAVREYGSNVVQLVAARLRELRFSQYDVIALEISMMAPETHVMTAEFEKLGFFFSGI
;
A
#
# COMPACT_ATOMS: atom_id res chain seq x y z
N MET A 1 2.27 37.03 9.70
CA MET A 1 2.82 36.54 8.44
C MET A 1 4.05 35.74 8.78
N ALA A 2 3.91 34.46 8.95
CA ALA A 2 5.01 33.50 9.13
C ALA A 2 4.83 32.45 8.03
N ASP A 3 5.79 32.43 7.12
CA ASP A 3 5.90 31.45 6.05
C ASP A 3 6.06 30.05 6.65
N THR A 4 5.01 29.26 6.63
CA THR A 4 5.11 27.81 6.80
C THR A 4 5.58 27.22 5.48
N LYS A 5 6.90 27.18 5.28
CA LYS A 5 7.51 26.28 4.30
C LYS A 5 7.15 24.86 4.68
N THR A 6 6.37 24.22 3.84
CA THR A 6 6.18 22.77 3.84
C THR A 6 7.56 22.14 3.70
N GLU A 7 8.11 21.62 4.81
CA GLU A 7 9.28 20.76 4.74
C GLU A 7 8.88 19.47 4.03
N THR A 8 9.14 19.43 2.73
CA THR A 8 9.35 18.19 2.01
C THR A 8 10.44 17.45 2.78
N ILE A 9 10.12 16.27 3.32
CA ILE A 9 11.11 15.34 3.87
C ILE A 9 12.18 15.21 2.77
N PRO A 10 13.43 15.60 3.02
CA PRO A 10 14.44 15.52 1.99
C PRO A 10 14.56 14.05 1.60
N LYS A 11 14.26 13.74 0.34
CA LYS A 11 14.66 12.48 -0.27
C LYS A 11 16.16 12.37 -0.04
N CYS A 12 16.59 11.52 0.88
CA CYS A 12 18.00 11.33 1.18
C CYS A 12 18.59 10.41 0.12
N SER A 13 18.79 10.92 -1.09
CA SER A 13 19.74 10.30 -1.99
C SER A 13 21.11 10.42 -1.32
N PHE A 14 21.75 9.29 -1.04
CA PHE A 14 23.09 9.29 -0.47
C PHE A 14 24.17 9.17 -1.56
N SER A 15 23.77 8.90 -2.80
CA SER A 15 24.67 8.74 -3.93
C SER A 15 23.93 9.05 -5.23
N GLU A 16 24.58 9.79 -6.13
CA GLU A 16 24.00 10.21 -7.40
C GLU A 16 25.08 10.20 -8.49
N LEU A 17 24.69 9.82 -9.72
CA LEU A 17 25.53 9.79 -10.90
C LEU A 17 24.76 10.37 -12.10
N THR A 18 25.33 11.36 -12.78
CA THR A 18 24.80 11.92 -14.02
C THR A 18 25.61 11.43 -15.21
N LEU A 19 24.94 10.93 -16.25
CA LEU A 19 25.54 10.32 -17.42
C LEU A 19 24.93 10.86 -18.70
N PRO A 20 25.73 10.97 -19.80
CA PRO A 20 25.20 11.28 -21.13
C PRO A 20 24.25 10.19 -21.65
N THR A 21 23.28 10.58 -22.47
CA THR A 21 22.32 9.67 -23.11
C THR A 21 22.92 8.93 -24.31
N GLU A 22 24.02 8.21 -24.07
CA GLU A 22 24.71 7.39 -25.07
C GLU A 22 24.79 5.92 -24.59
N LYS A 23 24.65 4.97 -25.53
CA LYS A 23 24.67 3.52 -25.23
C LYS A 23 25.89 3.06 -24.45
N SER A 24 27.04 3.68 -24.69
CA SER A 24 28.32 3.38 -24.03
C SER A 24 28.30 3.62 -22.51
N TYR A 25 27.38 4.45 -22.00
CA TYR A 25 27.25 4.75 -20.57
C TYR A 25 26.24 3.87 -19.83
N VAL A 26 25.41 3.10 -20.55
CA VAL A 26 24.45 2.17 -19.91
C VAL A 26 25.16 1.13 -18.99
N PRO A 27 26.28 0.49 -19.39
CA PRO A 27 27.03 -0.39 -18.51
C PRO A 27 27.60 0.29 -17.26
N ILE A 28 27.91 1.60 -17.35
CA ILE A 28 28.41 2.39 -16.20
C ILE A 28 27.28 2.58 -15.20
N ALA A 29 26.07 2.93 -15.67
CA ALA A 29 24.88 3.04 -14.87
C ALA A 29 24.57 1.73 -14.11
N GLN A 30 24.60 0.62 -14.82
CA GLN A 30 24.41 -0.73 -14.30
C GLN A 30 25.44 -1.06 -13.21
N SER A 31 26.72 -0.89 -13.50
CA SER A 31 27.81 -1.18 -12.56
C SER A 31 27.75 -0.29 -11.32
N TYR A 32 27.42 0.98 -11.48
CA TYR A 32 27.26 1.91 -10.36
C TYR A 32 26.22 1.41 -9.36
N ALA A 33 25.01 1.08 -9.84
CA ALA A 33 23.93 0.58 -8.99
C ALA A 33 24.31 -0.74 -8.28
N GLY A 34 24.98 -1.66 -9.01
CA GLY A 34 25.47 -2.92 -8.47
C GLY A 34 26.52 -2.74 -7.36
N GLN A 35 27.46 -1.79 -7.53
CA GLN A 35 28.47 -1.50 -6.50
C GLN A 35 27.83 -0.88 -5.23
N VAL A 36 26.86 0.00 -5.40
CA VAL A 36 26.11 0.56 -4.26
C VAL A 36 25.34 -0.54 -3.53
N ALA A 37 24.68 -1.44 -4.26
CA ALA A 37 23.96 -2.56 -3.67
C ALA A 37 24.89 -3.51 -2.89
N ARG A 38 26.09 -3.84 -3.43
CA ARG A 38 27.10 -4.63 -2.71
C ARG A 38 27.55 -3.94 -1.42
N ALA A 39 27.80 -2.63 -1.49
CA ALA A 39 28.17 -1.85 -0.31
C ALA A 39 27.08 -1.80 0.77
N MET A 40 25.80 -1.97 0.37
CA MET A 40 24.65 -2.06 1.27
C MET A 40 24.42 -3.49 1.82
N GLY A 41 25.14 -4.51 1.33
CA GLY A 41 25.08 -5.88 1.84
C GLY A 41 24.09 -6.79 1.08
N PHE A 42 23.67 -6.42 -0.13
CA PHE A 42 22.90 -7.33 -0.99
C PHE A 42 23.78 -8.52 -1.44
N ASP A 43 23.16 -9.68 -1.57
CA ASP A 43 23.82 -10.85 -2.16
C ASP A 43 24.00 -10.69 -3.68
N GLU A 44 24.86 -11.51 -4.29
CA GLU A 44 25.16 -11.41 -5.74
C GLU A 44 23.95 -11.69 -6.64
N ARG A 45 22.95 -12.42 -6.19
CA ARG A 45 21.72 -12.66 -6.94
C ARG A 45 20.90 -11.38 -7.02
N ASP A 46 20.69 -10.73 -5.88
CA ASP A 46 19.94 -9.47 -5.81
C ASP A 46 20.72 -8.32 -6.47
N VAL A 47 22.03 -8.30 -6.33
CA VAL A 47 22.90 -7.36 -7.06
C VAL A 47 22.72 -7.52 -8.56
N HIS A 48 22.75 -8.75 -9.09
CA HIS A 48 22.53 -8.99 -10.52
C HIS A 48 21.13 -8.57 -10.96
N ALA A 49 20.11 -8.83 -10.15
CA ALA A 49 18.76 -8.38 -10.43
C ALA A 49 18.65 -6.83 -10.50
N ILE A 50 19.34 -6.13 -9.60
CA ILE A 50 19.43 -4.66 -9.59
C ILE A 50 20.16 -4.17 -10.84
N GLU A 51 21.31 -4.75 -11.15
CA GLU A 51 22.11 -4.40 -12.33
C GLU A 51 21.30 -4.53 -13.63
N GLU A 52 20.57 -5.63 -13.80
CA GLU A 52 19.72 -5.87 -14.97
C GLU A 52 18.51 -4.91 -15.04
N ALA A 53 17.88 -4.61 -13.90
CA ALA A 53 16.76 -3.68 -13.87
C ALA A 53 17.20 -2.24 -14.21
N VAL A 54 18.36 -1.81 -13.70
CA VAL A 54 18.95 -0.50 -14.02
C VAL A 54 19.39 -0.43 -15.49
N HIS A 55 19.94 -1.54 -16.03
CA HIS A 55 20.23 -1.65 -17.45
C HIS A 55 18.99 -1.33 -18.30
N GLU A 56 17.87 -2.01 -18.04
CA GLU A 56 16.61 -1.81 -18.76
C GLU A 56 16.10 -0.35 -18.63
N ALA A 57 16.15 0.21 -17.42
CA ALA A 57 15.73 1.58 -17.19
C ALA A 57 16.60 2.59 -17.95
N ALA A 58 17.93 2.47 -17.85
CA ALA A 58 18.88 3.35 -18.54
C ALA A 58 18.82 3.17 -20.08
N TYR A 59 18.67 1.93 -20.55
CA TYR A 59 18.52 1.65 -21.97
C TYR A 59 17.26 2.29 -22.54
N ASN A 60 16.14 2.24 -21.81
CA ASN A 60 14.90 2.92 -22.20
C ASN A 60 15.06 4.44 -22.30
N VAL A 61 15.90 5.05 -21.46
CA VAL A 61 16.20 6.49 -21.59
C VAL A 61 16.98 6.76 -22.89
N VAL A 62 18.04 6.00 -23.12
CA VAL A 62 18.93 6.21 -24.26
C VAL A 62 18.23 5.96 -25.61
N GLU A 63 17.36 4.94 -25.68
CA GLU A 63 16.69 4.57 -26.95
C GLU A 63 15.41 5.35 -27.22
N HIS A 64 14.70 5.81 -26.17
CA HIS A 64 13.32 6.26 -26.35
C HIS A 64 13.00 7.64 -25.77
N ALA A 65 13.90 8.23 -24.97
CA ALA A 65 13.60 9.49 -24.32
C ALA A 65 13.95 10.72 -25.17
N PHE A 66 14.89 10.60 -26.12
CA PHE A 66 15.43 11.71 -26.87
C PHE A 66 15.49 11.42 -28.38
N GLN A 67 15.56 12.48 -29.21
CA GLN A 67 15.82 12.33 -30.64
C GLN A 67 17.29 11.93 -30.89
N PRO A 68 17.61 11.25 -32.01
CA PRO A 68 18.97 10.71 -32.27
C PRO A 68 20.10 11.72 -32.21
N ASP A 69 19.82 13.02 -32.52
CA ASP A 69 20.80 14.12 -32.56
C ASP A 69 20.77 15.02 -31.32
N GLU A 70 19.91 14.68 -30.32
CA GLU A 70 19.75 15.47 -29.11
C GLU A 70 20.78 15.03 -28.06
N ARG A 71 21.57 15.97 -27.56
CA ARG A 71 22.51 15.72 -26.45
C ARG A 71 21.82 16.07 -25.17
N ALA A 72 21.67 15.06 -24.30
CA ALA A 72 21.07 15.19 -22.98
C ALA A 72 21.80 14.30 -21.98
N ASP A 73 21.49 14.51 -20.72
CA ASP A 73 21.98 13.72 -19.62
C ASP A 73 20.80 13.06 -18.89
N PHE A 74 21.04 11.92 -18.26
CA PHE A 74 20.13 11.32 -17.33
C PHE A 74 20.84 11.10 -15.97
N THR A 75 20.05 11.03 -14.90
CA THR A 75 20.59 10.91 -13.56
C THR A 75 20.12 9.61 -12.93
N ILE A 76 21.03 8.94 -12.23
CA ILE A 76 20.71 7.79 -11.38
C ILE A 76 21.02 8.17 -9.95
N SER A 77 20.03 8.12 -9.07
CA SER A 77 20.23 8.33 -7.65
C SER A 77 19.91 7.06 -6.87
N CYS A 78 20.70 6.79 -5.83
CA CYS A 78 20.46 5.73 -4.88
C CYS A 78 19.99 6.32 -3.55
N GLU A 79 18.89 5.80 -3.04
CA GLU A 79 18.25 6.21 -1.80
C GLU A 79 18.23 5.04 -0.82
N ARG A 80 18.36 5.32 0.47
CA ARG A 80 18.09 4.30 1.49
C ARG A 80 16.59 4.27 1.74
N VAL A 81 15.99 3.12 1.47
CA VAL A 81 14.62 2.83 1.95
C VAL A 81 14.70 2.02 3.24
N PRO A 82 13.67 2.02 4.10
CA PRO A 82 13.74 1.39 5.43
C PRO A 82 14.22 -0.07 5.42
N THR A 83 14.06 -0.77 4.31
CA THR A 83 14.35 -2.21 4.21
C THR A 83 15.27 -2.57 3.04
N GLY A 84 15.90 -1.59 2.38
CA GLY A 84 16.74 -1.89 1.22
C GLY A 84 17.23 -0.64 0.48
N ILE A 85 17.25 -0.73 -0.85
CA ILE A 85 17.70 0.33 -1.75
C ILE A 85 16.55 0.79 -2.66
N GLY A 86 16.37 2.10 -2.77
CA GLY A 86 15.62 2.73 -3.84
C GLY A 86 16.57 3.28 -4.90
N ILE A 87 16.31 3.05 -6.16
CA ILE A 87 17.09 3.58 -7.27
C ILE A 87 16.15 4.36 -8.17
N VAL A 88 16.49 5.62 -8.45
CA VAL A 88 15.69 6.48 -9.33
C VAL A 88 16.50 6.79 -10.57
N VAL A 89 15.98 6.40 -11.73
CA VAL A 89 16.53 6.80 -13.03
C VAL A 89 15.65 7.93 -13.57
N LYS A 90 16.23 9.10 -13.70
CA LYS A 90 15.54 10.33 -14.09
C LYS A 90 16.07 10.87 -15.42
N ASP A 91 15.18 11.22 -16.31
CA ASP A 91 15.47 11.92 -17.55
C ASP A 91 14.50 13.08 -17.81
N ARG A 92 14.89 13.98 -18.72
CA ARG A 92 14.09 15.11 -19.18
C ARG A 92 13.61 14.95 -20.62
N GLY A 93 13.56 13.73 -21.10
CA GLY A 93 13.13 13.43 -22.46
C GLY A 93 11.62 13.40 -22.62
N ILE A 94 11.18 12.83 -23.73
CA ILE A 94 9.76 12.70 -24.08
C ILE A 94 9.01 12.00 -22.94
N PRO A 95 7.92 12.59 -22.44
CA PRO A 95 7.11 11.96 -21.42
C PRO A 95 6.62 10.58 -21.85
N TRP A 96 6.55 9.66 -20.91
CA TRP A 96 6.05 8.31 -21.18
C TRP A 96 4.65 8.36 -21.79
N ASN A 97 4.51 7.86 -23.02
CA ASN A 97 3.21 7.72 -23.66
C ASN A 97 2.86 6.25 -23.81
N SER A 98 1.92 5.78 -22.99
CA SER A 98 1.41 4.41 -23.02
C SER A 98 0.82 3.99 -24.38
N ALA A 99 0.43 4.93 -25.23
CA ALA A 99 -0.12 4.65 -26.54
C ALA A 99 0.93 4.10 -27.56
N ASN A 100 2.22 4.29 -27.31
CA ASN A 100 3.28 3.84 -28.22
C ASN A 100 3.69 2.37 -28.04
N ILE A 101 3.11 1.65 -27.06
CA ILE A 101 3.48 0.26 -26.76
C ILE A 101 2.61 -0.74 -27.52
N ASP A 102 1.41 -0.37 -27.91
CA ASP A 102 0.47 -1.25 -28.64
C ASP A 102 0.83 -1.52 -30.12
N SER A 103 1.88 -0.89 -30.65
CA SER A 103 2.13 -0.92 -32.09
C SER A 103 3.24 -1.85 -32.59
N ARG A 104 3.91 -2.62 -31.72
CA ARG A 104 5.04 -3.48 -32.19
C ARG A 104 5.12 -4.84 -31.50
N THR A 105 4.27 -5.78 -31.87
CA THR A 105 4.66 -7.20 -31.90
C THR A 105 3.84 -7.99 -32.93
N PRO A 106 4.44 -8.41 -34.05
CA PRO A 106 3.81 -9.39 -34.93
C PRO A 106 3.97 -10.84 -34.46
N ASP A 107 4.93 -11.20 -33.60
CA ASP A 107 5.21 -12.62 -33.28
C ASP A 107 5.64 -12.85 -31.84
N GLY A 108 4.72 -13.40 -31.02
CA GLY A 108 5.00 -14.09 -29.75
C GLY A 108 5.18 -13.21 -28.51
N PRO A 109 5.13 -13.77 -27.27
CA PRO A 109 5.29 -13.04 -26.03
C PRO A 109 6.77 -12.70 -25.78
N VAL A 110 7.25 -11.61 -26.35
CA VAL A 110 8.55 -11.04 -25.96
C VAL A 110 8.35 -10.22 -24.70
N GLU A 111 9.05 -10.60 -23.62
CA GLU A 111 9.05 -9.87 -22.34
C GLU A 111 9.52 -8.42 -22.59
N THR A 112 8.69 -7.45 -22.24
CA THR A 112 9.07 -6.02 -22.35
C THR A 112 10.07 -5.66 -21.26
N GLY A 113 10.92 -4.62 -21.48
CA GLY A 113 11.85 -4.13 -20.46
C GLY A 113 11.17 -3.77 -19.14
N PHE A 114 9.93 -3.25 -19.19
CA PHE A 114 9.14 -2.98 -17.98
C PHE A 114 8.72 -4.27 -17.24
N GLN A 115 8.29 -5.30 -17.96
CA GLN A 115 7.97 -6.60 -17.36
C GLN A 115 9.21 -7.23 -16.74
N LYS A 116 10.37 -7.12 -17.41
CA LYS A 116 11.65 -7.59 -16.89
C LYS A 116 12.03 -6.87 -15.59
N MET A 117 11.94 -5.52 -15.55
CA MET A 117 12.17 -4.75 -14.32
C MET A 117 11.25 -5.20 -13.19
N ARG A 118 9.96 -5.38 -13.44
CA ARG A 118 8.99 -5.84 -12.41
C ARG A 118 9.25 -7.26 -11.91
N ARG A 119 9.84 -8.13 -12.70
CA ARG A 119 10.23 -9.48 -12.29
C ARG A 119 11.49 -9.48 -11.42
N LEU A 120 12.39 -8.54 -11.64
CA LEU A 120 13.70 -8.46 -10.99
C LEU A 120 13.68 -7.66 -9.69
N MET A 121 12.84 -6.63 -9.63
CA MET A 121 12.74 -5.71 -8.50
C MET A 121 11.45 -5.99 -7.69
N ASP A 122 11.50 -5.64 -6.41
CA ASP A 122 10.34 -5.82 -5.53
C ASP A 122 9.27 -4.75 -5.79
N GLU A 123 9.69 -3.56 -6.27
CA GLU A 123 8.79 -2.51 -6.72
C GLU A 123 9.36 -1.76 -7.93
N VAL A 124 8.49 -1.43 -8.88
CA VAL A 124 8.81 -0.57 -10.03
C VAL A 124 7.69 0.46 -10.20
N ARG A 125 8.05 1.74 -10.12
CA ARG A 125 7.13 2.86 -10.39
C ARG A 125 7.68 3.73 -11.51
N ILE A 126 6.81 4.23 -12.37
CA ILE A 126 7.16 5.23 -13.38
C ILE A 126 6.33 6.46 -13.09
N LEU A 127 7.00 7.59 -12.86
CA LEU A 127 6.38 8.88 -12.63
C LEU A 127 6.66 9.78 -13.81
N GLY A 128 5.60 10.25 -14.49
CA GLY A 128 5.70 11.30 -15.49
C GLY A 128 5.81 12.65 -14.78
N LEU A 129 6.83 13.43 -15.12
CA LEU A 129 7.01 14.80 -14.67
C LEU A 129 6.58 15.76 -15.78
N GLY A 130 6.37 17.04 -15.44
CA GLY A 130 6.08 18.07 -16.46
C GLY A 130 7.22 18.24 -17.49
N ASP A 131 8.45 17.90 -17.10
CA ASP A 131 9.69 18.07 -17.86
C ASP A 131 10.50 16.78 -18.02
N GLY A 132 9.85 15.59 -18.00
CA GLY A 132 10.51 14.30 -18.15
C GLY A 132 9.83 13.16 -17.43
N LYS A 133 10.60 12.17 -17.00
CA LYS A 133 10.11 11.00 -16.22
C LYS A 133 11.11 10.51 -15.20
N GLU A 134 10.61 9.81 -14.21
CA GLU A 134 11.39 9.06 -13.22
C GLU A 134 10.95 7.59 -13.22
N VAL A 135 11.93 6.69 -13.27
CA VAL A 135 11.72 5.25 -13.02
C VAL A 135 12.26 4.95 -11.64
N HIS A 136 11.39 4.59 -10.71
CA HIS A 136 11.73 4.21 -9.35
C HIS A 136 11.77 2.68 -9.26
N LEU A 137 12.90 2.15 -8.83
CA LEU A 137 13.19 0.74 -8.65
C LEU A 137 13.50 0.51 -7.17
N THR A 138 12.79 -0.39 -6.51
CA THR A 138 13.06 -0.73 -5.10
C THR A 138 13.44 -2.20 -4.99
N LYS A 139 14.52 -2.47 -4.26
CA LYS A 139 14.95 -3.82 -3.89
C LYS A 139 15.15 -3.89 -2.39
N HIS A 140 14.54 -4.88 -1.74
CA HIS A 140 14.70 -5.10 -0.31
C HIS A 140 15.87 -6.05 -0.06
N LEU A 141 16.64 -5.77 1.00
CA LEU A 141 17.63 -6.72 1.50
C LEU A 141 16.91 -8.03 1.85
N THR A 142 17.44 -9.13 1.37
CA THR A 142 16.95 -10.47 1.70
C THR A 142 17.34 -10.76 3.14
N THR A 143 16.53 -10.26 4.07
CA THR A 143 16.66 -10.62 5.48
C THR A 143 16.10 -12.03 5.67
N LYS A 144 16.51 -12.70 6.76
CA LYS A 144 15.96 -14.01 7.11
C LYS A 144 14.44 -13.98 7.09
N THR A 145 13.86 -14.93 6.37
CA THR A 145 12.41 -15.13 6.34
C THR A 145 11.96 -15.94 7.53
N VAL A 146 10.66 -16.05 7.74
CA VAL A 146 10.09 -16.89 8.79
C VAL A 146 10.57 -18.35 8.72
N GLU A 147 10.87 -18.87 7.52
CA GLU A 147 11.35 -20.25 7.34
C GLU A 147 12.73 -20.48 7.95
N ASP A 148 13.61 -19.49 8.01
CA ASP A 148 14.91 -19.57 8.66
C ASP A 148 14.82 -19.74 10.19
N TYR A 149 13.65 -19.47 10.76
CA TYR A 149 13.36 -19.60 12.18
C TYR A 149 12.48 -20.82 12.50
N LEU A 150 12.05 -21.60 11.50
CA LEU A 150 11.23 -22.80 11.69
C LEU A 150 12.14 -24.04 11.80
N ASP A 151 11.89 -24.86 12.82
CA ASP A 151 12.51 -26.17 12.87
C ASP A 151 11.72 -27.22 12.06
N ALA A 152 12.34 -28.37 11.81
CA ALA A 152 11.72 -29.45 11.01
C ALA A 152 10.42 -30.01 11.63
N CYS A 153 10.26 -29.89 12.96
CA CYS A 153 9.05 -30.31 13.64
C CYS A 153 7.92 -29.30 13.43
N GLU A 154 8.23 -28.00 13.56
CA GLU A 154 7.28 -26.91 13.30
C GLU A 154 6.80 -26.91 11.84
N LEU A 155 7.70 -27.15 10.87
CA LEU A 155 7.34 -27.27 9.45
C LEU A 155 6.32 -28.38 9.23
N ARG A 156 6.51 -29.58 9.84
CA ARG A 156 5.55 -30.69 9.75
C ARG A 156 4.21 -30.38 10.39
N ILE A 157 4.21 -29.68 11.54
CA ILE A 157 2.98 -29.24 12.22
C ILE A 157 2.24 -28.22 11.34
N PHE A 158 2.98 -27.33 10.68
CA PHE A 158 2.39 -26.32 9.82
C PHE A 158 1.89 -26.88 8.49
N ASP A 159 2.41 -28.00 8.02
CA ASP A 159 1.91 -28.70 6.82
C ASP A 159 0.56 -29.36 7.06
N SER A 160 0.27 -29.75 8.29
CA SER A 160 -1.04 -30.23 8.63
C SER A 160 -2.05 -29.09 8.70
N PRO A 161 -3.28 -29.25 8.14
CA PRO A 161 -4.31 -28.24 8.31
C PRO A 161 -4.57 -28.03 9.82
N PRO A 162 -4.71 -26.78 10.28
CA PRO A 162 -4.97 -26.52 11.69
C PRO A 162 -6.27 -27.22 12.10
N LYS A 163 -6.21 -28.04 13.13
CA LYS A 163 -7.41 -28.64 13.71
C LYS A 163 -8.27 -27.50 14.24
N VAL A 164 -9.42 -27.29 13.62
CA VAL A 164 -10.44 -26.38 14.15
C VAL A 164 -11.06 -27.10 15.34
N HIS A 165 -10.62 -26.73 16.53
CA HIS A 165 -11.35 -27.16 17.73
C HIS A 165 -12.71 -26.46 17.70
N PRO A 166 -13.83 -27.17 17.96
CA PRO A 166 -15.12 -26.53 18.11
C PRO A 166 -14.95 -25.41 19.15
N SER A 167 -15.35 -24.20 18.78
CA SER A 167 -15.19 -23.01 19.59
C SER A 167 -15.67 -23.27 21.00
N SER A 168 -14.75 -23.32 21.95
CA SER A 168 -15.09 -23.22 23.36
C SER A 168 -15.84 -21.89 23.51
N SER A 169 -17.09 -21.92 23.90
CA SER A 169 -17.91 -20.72 24.12
C SER A 169 -17.46 -19.90 25.33
N ALA A 170 -16.49 -20.40 26.08
CA ALA A 170 -15.94 -19.73 27.24
C ALA A 170 -14.90 -18.66 26.83
N ARG A 171 -15.12 -17.44 27.26
CA ARG A 171 -14.14 -16.34 27.10
C ARG A 171 -12.89 -16.66 27.94
N ALA A 172 -11.72 -16.64 27.29
CA ALA A 172 -10.45 -16.75 27.99
C ALA A 172 -9.92 -15.35 28.38
N ARG A 173 -8.98 -15.32 29.31
CA ARG A 173 -8.23 -14.11 29.65
C ARG A 173 -6.92 -14.10 28.90
N PHE A 174 -6.58 -12.94 28.33
CA PHE A 174 -5.34 -12.74 27.61
C PHE A 174 -4.57 -11.56 28.21
N ASN A 175 -3.26 -11.72 28.33
CA ASN A 175 -2.36 -10.62 28.60
C ASN A 175 -2.02 -9.95 27.28
N VAL A 176 -2.56 -8.76 27.03
CA VAL A 176 -2.36 -7.99 25.80
C VAL A 176 -1.44 -6.81 26.09
N ARG A 177 -0.41 -6.66 25.27
CA ARG A 177 0.57 -5.58 25.37
C ARG A 177 1.22 -5.29 24.02
N LEU A 178 2.01 -4.21 23.94
CA LEU A 178 2.84 -3.96 22.77
C LEU A 178 3.87 -5.08 22.57
N MET A 179 4.14 -5.39 21.31
CA MET A 179 5.11 -6.40 20.90
C MET A 179 6.54 -5.96 21.26
N GLN A 180 7.32 -6.89 21.79
CA GLN A 180 8.77 -6.72 21.93
C GLN A 180 9.49 -7.15 20.64
N PRO A 181 10.65 -6.56 20.27
CA PRO A 181 11.33 -6.88 19.02
C PRO A 181 11.55 -8.38 18.77
N HIS A 182 11.97 -9.12 19.79
CA HIS A 182 12.23 -10.56 19.67
C HIS A 182 10.97 -11.40 19.42
N GLU A 183 9.77 -10.86 19.68
CA GLU A 183 8.49 -11.56 19.49
C GLU A 183 8.01 -11.49 18.03
N ALA A 184 8.63 -10.67 17.19
CA ALA A 184 8.33 -10.60 15.78
C ALA A 184 8.46 -11.97 15.08
N VAL A 185 9.36 -12.83 15.55
CA VAL A 185 9.48 -14.22 15.08
C VAL A 185 8.19 -15.01 15.33
N GLN A 186 7.58 -14.87 16.52
CA GLN A 186 6.34 -15.57 16.84
C GLN A 186 5.17 -15.05 16.00
N VAL A 187 5.13 -13.75 15.75
CA VAL A 187 4.13 -13.13 14.85
C VAL A 187 4.27 -13.69 13.44
N ALA A 188 5.48 -13.66 12.87
CA ALA A 188 5.75 -14.19 11.55
C ALA A 188 5.37 -15.68 11.43
N LYS A 189 5.75 -16.52 12.42
CA LYS A 189 5.37 -17.95 12.48
C LYS A 189 3.84 -18.12 12.50
N ALA A 190 3.12 -17.31 13.26
CA ALA A 190 1.65 -17.39 13.37
C ALA A 190 0.98 -17.02 12.03
N VAL A 191 1.47 -15.98 11.36
CA VAL A 191 0.98 -15.57 10.04
C VAL A 191 1.31 -16.60 8.97
N TYR A 192 2.53 -17.11 8.95
CA TYR A 192 2.92 -18.19 8.03
C TYR A 192 2.08 -19.46 8.22
N ARG A 193 1.78 -19.84 9.47
CA ARG A 193 0.87 -20.97 9.79
C ARG A 193 -0.52 -20.75 9.21
N ALA A 194 -1.05 -19.51 9.27
CA ALA A 194 -2.41 -19.18 8.84
C ALA A 194 -2.53 -18.97 7.32
N TYR A 195 -1.54 -18.34 6.70
CA TYR A 195 -1.64 -17.82 5.33
C TYR A 195 -0.59 -18.38 4.38
N ARG A 196 0.44 -19.08 4.85
CA ARG A 196 1.66 -19.32 4.07
C ARG A 196 2.20 -17.97 3.57
N TYR A 197 2.76 -17.91 2.38
CA TYR A 197 3.22 -16.66 1.74
C TYR A 197 2.13 -15.97 0.90
N THR A 198 0.86 -16.10 1.30
CA THR A 198 -0.26 -15.50 0.54
C THR A 198 -0.84 -14.25 1.20
N TYR A 199 -0.32 -13.84 2.36
CA TYR A 199 -0.78 -12.62 3.02
C TYR A 199 -0.35 -11.38 2.20
N ALA A 200 -1.26 -10.40 2.09
CA ALA A 200 -1.09 -9.25 1.20
C ALA A 200 0.10 -8.33 1.55
N TYR A 201 0.55 -8.35 2.80
CA TYR A 201 1.65 -7.52 3.30
C TYR A 201 2.83 -8.43 3.67
N ASP A 202 3.82 -8.50 2.78
CA ASP A 202 4.96 -9.41 2.87
C ASP A 202 5.91 -9.13 4.04
N GLN A 203 6.01 -7.85 4.47
CA GLN A 203 6.89 -7.47 5.58
C GLN A 203 6.66 -8.27 6.87
N ILE A 204 5.47 -8.83 7.05
CA ILE A 204 5.14 -9.62 8.25
C ILE A 204 5.86 -10.97 8.31
N TYR A 205 6.38 -11.45 7.18
CA TYR A 205 7.16 -12.70 7.09
C TYR A 205 8.65 -12.52 7.42
N TYR A 206 9.10 -11.27 7.60
CA TYR A 206 10.47 -10.91 7.91
C TYR A 206 10.54 -10.37 9.34
N PRO A 207 10.90 -11.20 10.34
CA PRO A 207 10.88 -10.79 11.75
C PRO A 207 11.68 -9.53 12.04
N ASP A 208 12.89 -9.43 11.48
CA ASP A 208 13.78 -8.28 11.71
C ASP A 208 13.16 -6.98 11.13
N ARG A 209 12.51 -7.09 9.97
CA ARG A 209 11.78 -5.99 9.33
C ARG A 209 10.60 -5.53 10.18
N MET A 210 9.80 -6.48 10.68
CA MET A 210 8.67 -6.19 11.57
C MET A 210 9.13 -5.50 12.86
N ALA A 211 10.22 -6.00 13.48
CA ALA A 211 10.80 -5.38 14.66
C ALA A 211 11.22 -3.93 14.37
N HIS A 212 11.95 -3.70 13.29
CA HIS A 212 12.41 -2.37 12.88
C HIS A 212 11.25 -1.41 12.60
N LEU A 213 10.21 -1.84 11.86
CA LEU A 213 9.02 -1.01 11.57
C LEU A 213 8.26 -0.63 12.85
N ASN A 214 8.22 -1.52 13.85
CA ASN A 214 7.64 -1.23 15.16
C ASN A 214 8.49 -0.23 15.96
N GLU A 215 9.82 -0.39 15.99
CA GLU A 215 10.73 0.55 16.64
C GLU A 215 10.65 1.95 16.01
N ALA A 216 10.52 2.02 14.69
CA ALA A 216 10.32 3.26 13.94
C ALA A 216 8.91 3.87 14.09
N GLY A 217 7.97 3.20 14.78
CA GLY A 217 6.59 3.65 14.93
C GLY A 217 5.74 3.62 13.65
N ARG A 218 6.24 2.97 12.59
CA ARG A 218 5.52 2.82 11.31
C ARG A 218 4.44 1.75 11.39
N ILE A 219 4.62 0.78 12.27
CA ILE A 219 3.63 -0.23 12.67
C ILE A 219 3.60 -0.24 14.20
N ILE A 220 2.44 -0.41 14.79
CA ILE A 220 2.26 -0.53 16.23
C ILE A 220 1.60 -1.89 16.48
N SER A 221 2.42 -2.88 16.79
CA SER A 221 1.97 -4.25 17.00
C SER A 221 1.60 -4.51 18.45
N ALA A 222 0.45 -5.16 18.64
CA ALA A 222 0.03 -5.75 19.92
C ALA A 222 0.08 -7.27 19.84
N VAL A 223 0.51 -7.90 20.89
CA VAL A 223 0.54 -9.35 21.07
C VAL A 223 -0.30 -9.77 22.26
N ALA A 224 -0.93 -10.93 22.16
CA ALA A 224 -1.71 -11.54 23.21
C ALA A 224 -1.07 -12.86 23.65
N PHE A 225 -0.99 -13.06 24.97
CA PHE A 225 -0.55 -14.32 25.59
C PHE A 225 -1.65 -14.87 26.48
N SER A 226 -1.79 -16.19 26.52
CA SER A 226 -2.69 -16.87 27.45
C SER A 226 -2.17 -16.76 28.89
N GLU A 227 -2.97 -17.15 29.87
CA GLU A 227 -2.55 -17.23 31.27
C GLU A 227 -1.38 -18.21 31.50
N SER A 228 -1.24 -19.21 30.62
CA SER A 228 -0.08 -20.13 30.63
C SER A 228 1.17 -19.59 29.95
N GLY A 229 1.13 -18.37 29.43
CA GLY A 229 2.24 -17.75 28.70
C GLY A 229 2.38 -18.18 27.23
N ALA A 230 1.41 -18.93 26.68
CA ALA A 230 1.43 -19.30 25.28
C ALA A 230 1.00 -18.12 24.39
N PHE A 231 1.70 -17.91 23.25
CA PHE A 231 1.34 -16.88 22.27
C PHE A 231 -0.03 -17.19 21.66
N ALA A 232 -0.98 -16.27 21.82
CA ALA A 232 -2.37 -16.45 21.40
C ALA A 232 -2.70 -15.70 20.10
N GLY A 233 -2.08 -14.54 19.84
CA GLY A 233 -2.39 -13.79 18.64
C GLY A 233 -1.67 -12.45 18.55
N HIS A 234 -1.86 -11.81 17.41
CA HIS A 234 -1.31 -10.51 17.05
C HIS A 234 -2.36 -9.66 16.31
N CYS A 235 -2.26 -8.36 16.44
CA CYS A 235 -2.94 -7.36 15.63
C CYS A 235 -2.11 -6.09 15.64
N SER A 236 -2.24 -5.23 14.64
CA SER A 236 -1.45 -3.99 14.58
C SER A 236 -2.25 -2.78 14.09
N ILE A 237 -1.72 -1.59 14.41
CA ILE A 237 -2.04 -0.32 13.76
C ILE A 237 -0.97 -0.13 12.70
N PHE A 238 -1.37 0.21 11.48
CA PHE A 238 -0.47 0.47 10.34
C PHE A 238 -1.16 1.40 9.34
N ASN A 239 -0.54 1.71 8.20
CA ASN A 239 -1.06 2.69 7.24
C ASN A 239 -1.49 4.00 7.94
N ILE A 240 -0.59 4.53 8.78
CA ILE A 240 -0.84 5.74 9.56
C ILE A 240 -0.76 6.95 8.63
N ASP A 241 -1.87 7.64 8.46
CA ASP A 241 -1.91 8.96 7.83
C ASP A 241 -1.73 10.03 8.90
N GLU A 242 -0.55 10.62 8.96
CA GLU A 242 -0.20 11.64 9.96
C GLU A 242 -0.97 12.94 9.75
N GLN A 243 -1.33 13.30 8.51
CA GLN A 243 -2.08 14.52 8.21
C GLN A 243 -3.56 14.37 8.59
N ALA A 244 -4.20 13.29 8.15
CA ALA A 244 -5.57 12.98 8.50
C ALA A 244 -5.71 12.44 9.92
N ARG A 245 -4.60 12.03 10.56
CA ARG A 245 -4.56 11.40 11.89
C ARG A 245 -5.47 10.19 11.99
N VAL A 246 -5.52 9.39 10.92
CA VAL A 246 -6.25 8.11 10.85
C VAL A 246 -5.29 6.96 10.58
N ALA A 247 -5.66 5.77 10.99
CA ALA A 247 -4.85 4.59 10.76
C ALA A 247 -5.70 3.34 10.59
N GLU A 248 -5.12 2.31 9.99
CA GLU A 248 -5.75 0.99 9.85
C GLU A 248 -5.43 0.10 11.06
N ILE A 249 -6.44 -0.63 11.54
CA ILE A 249 -6.24 -1.79 12.42
C ILE A 249 -6.36 -3.04 11.57
N GLY A 250 -5.34 -3.88 11.59
CA GLY A 250 -5.32 -5.13 10.82
C GLY A 250 -4.10 -5.98 11.12
N GLN A 251 -3.64 -6.73 10.11
CA GLN A 251 -2.58 -7.73 10.28
C GLN A 251 -2.89 -8.71 11.42
N ALA A 252 -4.18 -9.02 11.58
CA ALA A 252 -4.68 -9.81 12.69
C ALA A 252 -4.49 -11.31 12.44
N VAL A 253 -3.92 -11.98 13.42
CA VAL A 253 -3.84 -13.44 13.46
C VAL A 253 -4.10 -13.93 14.87
N VAL A 254 -4.96 -14.96 15.00
CA VAL A 254 -5.21 -15.65 16.25
C VAL A 254 -4.91 -17.13 16.04
N GLN A 255 -4.09 -17.68 16.93
CA GLN A 255 -3.75 -19.10 16.90
C GLN A 255 -5.03 -19.96 16.98
N PRO A 256 -5.11 -21.06 16.20
CA PRO A 256 -6.32 -21.87 16.11
C PRO A 256 -6.90 -22.29 17.48
N GLU A 257 -6.02 -22.55 18.43
CA GLU A 257 -6.36 -23.01 19.79
C GLU A 257 -7.11 -21.94 20.61
N PHE A 258 -6.96 -20.65 20.26
CA PHE A 258 -7.56 -19.52 20.98
C PHE A 258 -8.66 -18.81 20.19
N ARG A 259 -9.03 -19.34 19.01
CA ARG A 259 -10.13 -18.77 18.20
C ARG A 259 -11.46 -18.92 18.93
N GLY A 260 -12.31 -17.91 18.81
CA GLY A 260 -13.62 -17.86 19.48
C GLY A 260 -13.59 -17.46 20.95
N MET A 261 -12.42 -17.36 21.58
CA MET A 261 -12.27 -17.07 23.01
C MET A 261 -12.11 -15.57 23.35
N GLY A 262 -12.24 -14.67 22.36
CA GLY A 262 -12.20 -13.21 22.57
C GLY A 262 -10.83 -12.55 22.33
N CYS A 263 -9.79 -13.29 21.95
CA CYS A 263 -8.44 -12.78 21.76
C CYS A 263 -8.38 -11.58 20.81
N LEU A 264 -9.01 -11.66 19.62
CA LEU A 264 -9.02 -10.56 18.66
C LEU A 264 -9.76 -9.32 19.21
N VAL A 265 -10.82 -9.50 19.98
CA VAL A 265 -11.54 -8.39 20.64
C VAL A 265 -10.60 -7.65 21.59
N ASP A 266 -9.86 -8.39 22.44
CA ASP A 266 -8.97 -7.80 23.43
C ASP A 266 -7.78 -7.08 22.74
N LEU A 267 -7.20 -7.67 21.69
CA LEU A 267 -6.16 -7.05 20.87
C LEU A 267 -6.64 -5.74 20.22
N THR A 268 -7.79 -5.78 19.56
CA THR A 268 -8.35 -4.60 18.88
C THR A 268 -8.72 -3.51 19.89
N GLN A 269 -9.29 -3.87 21.03
CA GLN A 269 -9.62 -2.91 22.08
C GLN A 269 -8.38 -2.24 22.68
N PHE A 270 -7.29 -3.00 22.86
CA PHE A 270 -6.01 -2.46 23.28
C PHE A 270 -5.47 -1.45 22.26
N LEU A 271 -5.49 -1.79 20.97
CA LEU A 271 -5.02 -0.91 19.89
C LEU A 271 -5.88 0.34 19.72
N ILE A 272 -7.20 0.28 19.93
CA ILE A 272 -8.06 1.46 19.96
C ILE A 272 -7.61 2.42 21.05
N LYS A 273 -7.25 1.90 22.25
CA LYS A 273 -6.73 2.72 23.35
C LYS A 273 -5.37 3.33 22.99
N GLU A 274 -4.48 2.55 22.39
CA GLU A 274 -3.18 3.03 21.91
C GLU A 274 -3.33 4.13 20.84
N GLY A 275 -4.26 3.97 19.90
CA GLY A 275 -4.58 4.98 18.90
C GLY A 275 -5.02 6.31 19.51
N ARG A 276 -5.88 6.26 20.53
CA ARG A 276 -6.27 7.48 21.29
C ARG A 276 -5.09 8.13 21.98
N THR A 277 -4.25 7.34 22.63
CA THR A 277 -3.04 7.86 23.33
C THR A 277 -2.08 8.54 22.35
N ARG A 278 -2.03 8.10 21.11
CA ARG A 278 -1.21 8.66 20.04
C ARG A 278 -1.88 9.81 19.28
N GLY A 279 -3.07 10.22 19.69
CA GLY A 279 -3.79 11.36 19.10
C GLY A 279 -4.43 11.07 17.75
N LEU A 280 -4.69 9.81 17.41
CA LEU A 280 -5.48 9.49 16.22
C LEU A 280 -6.92 9.96 16.41
N VAL A 281 -7.50 10.56 15.36
CA VAL A 281 -8.89 11.01 15.35
C VAL A 281 -9.86 9.93 14.92
N GLY A 282 -9.37 8.92 14.23
CA GLY A 282 -10.17 7.79 13.75
C GLY A 282 -9.32 6.59 13.37
N MET A 283 -9.98 5.46 13.31
CA MET A 283 -9.37 4.21 12.85
C MET A 283 -10.33 3.46 11.93
N TYR A 284 -9.78 2.72 10.98
CA TYR A 284 -10.57 1.90 10.09
C TYR A 284 -10.08 0.45 10.07
N VAL A 285 -10.99 -0.43 9.68
CA VAL A 285 -10.74 -1.85 9.49
C VAL A 285 -11.14 -2.21 8.06
N ARG A 286 -10.33 -3.01 7.40
CA ARG A 286 -10.68 -3.67 6.14
C ARG A 286 -10.92 -5.14 6.41
N ALA A 287 -12.16 -5.56 6.37
CA ALA A 287 -12.52 -6.93 6.68
C ALA A 287 -12.95 -7.69 5.41
N VAL A 288 -12.45 -8.92 5.27
CA VAL A 288 -12.82 -9.80 4.14
C VAL A 288 -14.33 -10.09 4.12
N THR A 289 -14.88 -10.35 2.94
CA THR A 289 -16.31 -10.67 2.78
C THR A 289 -16.62 -12.17 2.76
N ASN A 290 -15.60 -13.02 2.56
CA ASN A 290 -15.77 -14.48 2.52
C ASN A 290 -16.11 -15.11 3.88
N HIS A 291 -15.95 -14.37 4.99
CA HIS A 291 -16.41 -14.75 6.33
C HIS A 291 -16.71 -13.50 7.17
N THR A 292 -17.49 -13.67 8.25
CA THR A 292 -17.96 -12.54 9.08
C THR A 292 -17.20 -12.35 10.39
N PHE A 293 -16.09 -13.06 10.62
CA PHE A 293 -15.43 -13.04 11.93
C PHE A 293 -14.85 -11.66 12.28
N SER A 294 -14.06 -11.05 11.39
CA SER A 294 -13.48 -9.73 11.59
C SER A 294 -14.54 -8.63 11.58
N GLN A 295 -15.53 -8.71 10.70
CA GLN A 295 -16.66 -7.78 10.64
C GLN A 295 -17.42 -7.73 11.98
N ARG A 296 -17.75 -8.90 12.56
CA ARG A 296 -18.44 -8.97 13.86
C ARG A 296 -17.61 -8.40 15.01
N VAL A 297 -16.28 -8.56 14.97
CA VAL A 297 -15.40 -7.95 15.97
C VAL A 297 -15.40 -6.43 15.84
N ALA A 298 -15.25 -5.91 14.64
CA ALA A 298 -15.26 -4.48 14.36
C ALA A 298 -16.62 -3.86 14.77
N GLU A 299 -17.75 -4.45 14.36
CA GLU A 299 -19.09 -4.02 14.74
C GLU A 299 -19.30 -3.99 16.26
N ARG A 300 -18.87 -5.05 16.96
CA ARG A 300 -18.95 -5.14 18.42
C ARG A 300 -18.15 -4.06 19.12
N LEU A 301 -17.04 -3.61 18.53
CA LEU A 301 -16.17 -2.57 19.06
C LEU A 301 -16.57 -1.16 18.62
N GLY A 302 -17.68 -1.02 17.88
CA GLY A 302 -18.28 0.25 17.53
C GLY A 302 -17.88 0.81 16.17
N PHE A 303 -17.12 0.07 15.37
CA PHE A 303 -16.88 0.44 13.98
C PHE A 303 -18.18 0.41 13.17
N LYS A 304 -18.28 1.27 12.18
CA LYS A 304 -19.45 1.41 11.29
C LYS A 304 -19.05 1.25 9.85
N TYR A 305 -19.84 0.55 9.09
CA TYR A 305 -19.61 0.41 7.65
C TYR A 305 -19.59 1.79 6.99
N CYS A 306 -18.52 2.04 6.23
CA CYS A 306 -18.34 3.28 5.49
C CYS A 306 -18.09 3.05 4.00
N GLY A 307 -17.87 1.80 3.58
CA GLY A 307 -17.66 1.48 2.18
C GLY A 307 -17.28 0.02 1.92
N MET A 308 -16.94 -0.23 0.66
CA MET A 308 -16.41 -1.51 0.19
C MET A 308 -15.28 -1.27 -0.79
N ILE A 309 -14.24 -2.10 -0.75
CA ILE A 309 -13.17 -2.11 -1.74
C ILE A 309 -13.30 -3.40 -2.53
N LEU A 310 -13.85 -3.28 -3.74
CA LEU A 310 -14.12 -4.42 -4.61
C LEU A 310 -12.80 -5.01 -5.12
N GLY A 311 -12.66 -6.33 -5.04
CA GLY A 311 -11.50 -7.04 -5.55
C GLY A 311 -10.16 -6.61 -4.94
N TYR A 312 -10.12 -6.22 -3.67
CA TYR A 312 -8.93 -5.69 -2.99
C TYR A 312 -7.79 -6.72 -2.91
N ALA A 313 -8.05 -7.91 -2.38
CA ALA A 313 -7.03 -8.95 -2.29
C ALA A 313 -7.02 -9.85 -3.54
N PRO A 314 -5.83 -10.31 -3.96
CA PRO A 314 -5.72 -11.23 -5.09
C PRO A 314 -6.34 -12.59 -4.78
N GLN A 315 -6.70 -13.34 -5.83
CA GLN A 315 -7.36 -14.64 -5.71
C GLN A 315 -6.50 -15.74 -5.07
N ASN A 316 -5.20 -15.57 -5.02
CA ASN A 316 -4.27 -16.54 -4.45
C ASN A 316 -4.11 -16.46 -2.93
N VAL A 317 -4.81 -15.53 -2.27
CA VAL A 317 -4.82 -15.47 -0.80
C VAL A 317 -5.55 -16.68 -0.24
N THR A 318 -4.89 -17.43 0.64
CA THR A 318 -5.45 -18.57 1.33
C THR A 318 -5.66 -18.27 2.82
N PHE A 319 -6.80 -18.70 3.34
CA PHE A 319 -7.15 -18.60 4.76
C PHE A 319 -7.27 -20.03 5.31
N ARG A 320 -6.13 -20.65 5.65
CA ARG A 320 -6.09 -22.05 6.04
C ARG A 320 -7.00 -22.36 7.24
N GLY A 321 -7.89 -23.33 7.04
CA GLY A 321 -8.90 -23.71 8.03
C GLY A 321 -10.09 -22.75 8.15
N ILE A 322 -10.24 -21.79 7.24
CA ILE A 322 -11.39 -20.87 7.17
C ILE A 322 -12.05 -20.95 5.79
N THR A 323 -11.28 -20.78 4.70
CA THR A 323 -11.79 -20.84 3.33
C THR A 323 -10.85 -21.63 2.42
N GLU A 324 -11.41 -22.17 1.35
CA GLU A 324 -10.66 -22.75 0.23
C GLU A 324 -10.06 -21.63 -0.65
N THR A 325 -9.26 -22.01 -1.64
CA THR A 325 -8.70 -21.09 -2.64
C THR A 325 -9.81 -20.28 -3.32
N LEU A 326 -9.65 -18.96 -3.35
CA LEU A 326 -10.62 -18.07 -3.95
C LEU A 326 -10.65 -18.24 -5.48
N LYS A 327 -11.83 -18.18 -6.06
CA LYS A 327 -12.00 -18.24 -7.53
C LYS A 327 -11.85 -16.88 -8.21
N GLN A 328 -11.89 -15.82 -7.45
CA GLN A 328 -11.78 -14.43 -7.89
C GLN A 328 -11.11 -13.58 -6.80
N ARG A 329 -10.78 -12.35 -7.14
CA ARG A 329 -10.26 -11.39 -6.16
C ARG A 329 -11.28 -11.17 -5.04
N GLU A 330 -10.80 -11.04 -3.80
CA GLU A 330 -11.63 -10.86 -2.62
C GLU A 330 -11.99 -9.39 -2.40
N THR A 331 -13.24 -9.13 -2.09
CA THR A 331 -13.75 -7.82 -1.70
C THR A 331 -13.62 -7.63 -0.20
N PHE A 332 -13.33 -6.40 0.23
CA PHE A 332 -13.28 -6.05 1.63
C PHE A 332 -14.35 -5.02 1.97
N THR A 333 -14.99 -5.19 3.12
CA THR A 333 -15.74 -4.09 3.74
C THR A 333 -14.78 -3.07 4.33
N MET A 334 -15.15 -1.81 4.31
CA MET A 334 -14.50 -0.75 5.08
C MET A 334 -15.38 -0.35 6.24
N GLU A 335 -14.81 -0.34 7.42
CA GLU A 335 -15.50 0.02 8.66
C GLU A 335 -14.65 1.05 9.39
N PHE A 336 -15.26 2.11 9.84
CA PHE A 336 -14.58 3.25 10.47
C PHE A 336 -15.13 3.53 11.86
N GLN A 337 -14.27 4.01 12.77
CA GLN A 337 -14.63 4.50 14.07
C GLN A 337 -13.93 5.83 14.35
N TYR A 338 -14.67 6.88 14.68
CA TYR A 338 -14.09 8.08 15.26
C TYR A 338 -13.61 7.81 16.69
N LEU A 339 -12.40 8.24 17.00
CA LEU A 339 -11.82 8.17 18.36
C LEU A 339 -12.08 9.45 19.14
N GLU A 340 -12.35 10.55 18.46
CA GLU A 340 -12.76 11.85 18.99
C GLU A 340 -14.23 12.12 18.64
N ASN A 341 -14.91 12.90 19.47
CA ASN A 341 -16.26 13.34 19.14
C ASN A 341 -16.21 14.35 18.01
N ARG A 342 -16.86 14.05 16.90
CA ARG A 342 -17.10 14.98 15.80
C ARG A 342 -18.60 15.25 15.67
N HIS A 343 -18.99 16.55 15.68
CA HIS A 343 -20.39 16.92 15.68
C HIS A 343 -20.94 17.16 14.28
N SER A 344 -20.18 17.80 13.40
CA SER A 344 -20.62 18.06 12.03
C SER A 344 -19.47 18.21 11.06
N LEU A 345 -19.71 17.92 9.79
CA LEU A 345 -18.79 18.12 8.66
C LEU A 345 -19.50 18.89 7.55
N THR A 346 -18.77 19.78 6.90
CA THR A 346 -19.19 20.44 5.67
C THR A 346 -18.62 19.72 4.48
N LEU A 347 -19.46 19.26 3.55
CA LEU A 347 -19.06 18.41 2.42
C LEU A 347 -19.59 18.98 1.10
N TYR A 348 -18.80 18.82 0.04
CA TYR A 348 -19.11 19.22 -1.33
C TYR A 348 -19.33 17.95 -2.18
N VAL A 349 -20.49 17.33 -1.99
CA VAL A 349 -20.85 16.05 -2.65
C VAL A 349 -21.87 16.30 -3.74
N PRO A 350 -21.76 15.67 -4.93
CA PRO A 350 -22.77 15.78 -5.97
C PRO A 350 -24.13 15.25 -5.47
N GLU A 351 -25.22 15.78 -6.02
CA GLU A 351 -26.57 15.55 -5.51
C GLU A 351 -26.93 14.06 -5.43
N HIS A 352 -26.55 13.29 -6.46
CA HIS A 352 -26.89 11.87 -6.56
C HIS A 352 -26.18 11.00 -5.48
N HIS A 353 -25.11 11.47 -4.85
CA HIS A 353 -24.44 10.76 -3.76
C HIS A 353 -24.82 11.26 -2.35
N ARG A 354 -25.54 12.40 -2.21
CA ARG A 354 -25.84 12.99 -0.90
C ARG A 354 -26.58 12.06 0.03
N SER A 355 -27.55 11.32 -0.50
CA SER A 355 -28.38 10.41 0.31
C SER A 355 -27.53 9.34 1.00
N ILE A 356 -26.68 8.63 0.23
CA ILE A 356 -25.84 7.57 0.77
C ILE A 356 -24.76 8.11 1.70
N VAL A 357 -24.09 9.22 1.33
CA VAL A 357 -23.07 9.86 2.16
C VAL A 357 -23.66 10.30 3.51
N LYS A 358 -24.86 10.90 3.51
CA LYS A 358 -25.57 11.27 4.74
C LYS A 358 -25.86 10.06 5.63
N GLN A 359 -26.30 8.95 5.05
CA GLN A 359 -26.59 7.72 5.81
C GLN A 359 -25.32 7.14 6.44
N LEU A 360 -24.21 7.11 5.70
CA LEU A 360 -22.94 6.57 6.19
C LEU A 360 -22.41 7.41 7.38
N TYR A 361 -22.36 8.75 7.25
CA TYR A 361 -21.93 9.61 8.35
C TYR A 361 -22.86 9.58 9.56
N ALA A 362 -24.19 9.55 9.33
CA ALA A 362 -25.17 9.43 10.41
C ALA A 362 -24.99 8.13 11.21
N SER A 363 -24.64 7.02 10.55
CA SER A 363 -24.33 5.74 11.23
C SER A 363 -23.13 5.85 12.18
N MET A 364 -22.18 6.75 11.87
CA MET A 364 -20.99 7.05 12.68
C MET A 364 -21.24 8.16 13.73
N GLY A 365 -22.47 8.67 13.82
CA GLY A 365 -22.84 9.73 14.77
C GLY A 365 -22.36 11.13 14.36
N VAL A 366 -22.13 11.37 13.07
CA VAL A 366 -21.67 12.66 12.53
C VAL A 366 -22.73 13.25 11.61
N ASP A 367 -23.12 14.49 11.89
CA ASP A 367 -23.99 15.26 11.01
C ASP A 367 -23.19 15.82 9.82
N VAL A 368 -23.84 15.87 8.65
CA VAL A 368 -23.22 16.44 7.44
C VAL A 368 -24.07 17.60 6.90
N VAL A 369 -23.39 18.67 6.55
CA VAL A 369 -23.96 19.82 5.85
C VAL A 369 -23.40 19.82 4.44
N PHE A 370 -24.28 19.67 3.45
CA PHE A 370 -23.88 19.74 2.05
C PHE A 370 -23.89 21.18 1.58
N GLN A 371 -22.76 21.62 1.08
CA GLN A 371 -22.63 22.93 0.45
C GLN A 371 -22.52 22.81 -1.06
N MET A 372 -22.99 23.84 -1.75
CA MET A 372 -22.74 24.05 -3.17
C MET A 372 -21.54 24.99 -3.28
N PRO A 373 -20.59 24.72 -4.17
CA PRO A 373 -19.50 25.67 -4.38
C PRO A 373 -20.04 26.99 -4.97
N ASP A 374 -19.51 28.10 -4.50
CA ASP A 374 -19.92 29.44 -4.91
C ASP A 374 -19.67 29.70 -6.41
N ASN A 375 -18.64 29.07 -6.95
CA ASN A 375 -18.32 29.14 -8.38
C ASN A 375 -18.21 27.70 -8.94
N ARG A 376 -19.08 27.40 -9.90
CA ARG A 376 -19.07 26.08 -10.59
C ARG A 376 -17.99 25.97 -11.66
N ASN A 377 -17.38 27.09 -12.06
CA ASN A 377 -16.32 27.14 -13.03
C ASN A 377 -14.99 27.36 -12.32
N PHE A 378 -14.45 26.28 -11.72
CA PHE A 378 -13.12 26.31 -11.13
C PHE A 378 -12.09 26.49 -12.24
N ARG A 379 -11.45 27.66 -12.28
CA ARG A 379 -10.27 27.94 -13.12
C ARG A 379 -9.05 27.88 -12.19
N HIS A 380 -8.39 26.75 -12.17
CA HIS A 380 -7.10 26.63 -11.50
C HIS A 380 -6.00 26.96 -12.49
N GLU A 381 -5.10 27.86 -12.10
CA GLU A 381 -3.84 28.13 -12.83
C GLU A 381 -2.72 27.20 -12.37
N SER A 382 -2.88 26.56 -11.20
CA SER A 382 -1.94 25.61 -10.61
C SER A 382 -2.03 24.22 -11.23
N GLU A 383 -0.92 23.51 -11.21
CA GLU A 383 -0.88 22.08 -11.51
C GLU A 383 -1.53 21.28 -10.38
N PRO A 384 -2.27 20.20 -10.68
CA PRO A 384 -2.84 19.33 -9.67
C PRO A 384 -1.78 18.47 -9.00
N HIS A 385 -1.96 18.18 -7.71
CA HIS A 385 -1.14 17.20 -7.01
C HIS A 385 -1.88 15.87 -6.90
N ILE A 386 -1.35 14.84 -7.56
CA ILE A 386 -1.89 13.47 -7.55
C ILE A 386 -0.82 12.52 -7.03
N ALA A 387 -1.16 11.72 -6.03
CA ALA A 387 -0.35 10.61 -5.57
C ALA A 387 -0.87 9.29 -6.15
N VAL A 388 0.05 8.39 -6.51
CA VAL A 388 -0.28 7.02 -6.92
C VAL A 388 0.34 6.07 -5.91
N GLU A 389 -0.49 5.27 -5.27
CA GLU A 389 -0.09 4.22 -4.34
C GLU A 389 -0.33 2.86 -5.00
N ALA A 390 0.72 2.04 -5.06
CA ALA A 390 0.70 0.74 -5.72
C ALA A 390 1.79 -0.16 -5.12
N ALA A 391 1.86 -1.40 -5.52
CA ALA A 391 2.88 -2.39 -5.16
C ALA A 391 3.24 -2.48 -3.65
N ASP A 392 4.16 -1.67 -3.11
CA ASP A 392 4.66 -1.82 -1.72
C ASP A 392 3.64 -1.53 -0.63
N SER A 393 2.69 -0.65 -0.92
CA SER A 393 1.67 -0.22 0.04
C SER A 393 0.31 -0.85 -0.19
N MET A 394 0.14 -1.56 -1.32
CA MET A 394 -1.13 -2.13 -1.77
C MET A 394 -0.97 -3.61 -2.13
N PRO A 395 -2.04 -4.42 -2.01
CA PRO A 395 -2.01 -5.80 -2.46
C PRO A 395 -1.69 -5.92 -3.96
N PRO A 396 -1.05 -7.01 -4.39
CA PRO A 396 -0.75 -7.24 -5.81
C PRO A 396 -1.97 -7.04 -6.71
N GLY A 397 -1.79 -6.30 -7.80
CA GLY A 397 -2.85 -5.99 -8.77
C GLY A 397 -3.86 -4.93 -8.33
N PHE A 398 -3.69 -4.29 -7.16
CA PHE A 398 -4.49 -3.17 -6.69
C PHE A 398 -3.65 -1.88 -6.70
N ALA A 399 -4.23 -0.78 -7.16
CA ALA A 399 -3.62 0.54 -7.11
C ALA A 399 -4.63 1.60 -6.66
N LYS A 400 -4.13 2.69 -6.09
CA LYS A 400 -4.92 3.84 -5.68
C LYS A 400 -4.36 5.12 -6.29
N ILE A 401 -5.21 5.92 -6.91
CA ILE A 401 -4.93 7.28 -7.34
C ILE A 401 -5.56 8.21 -6.29
N ALA A 402 -4.77 9.07 -5.66
CA ALA A 402 -5.28 10.04 -4.68
C ALA A 402 -5.10 11.46 -5.21
N VAL A 403 -6.20 12.19 -5.39
CA VAL A 403 -6.18 13.62 -5.72
C VAL A 403 -5.98 14.39 -4.43
N ARG A 404 -4.78 14.90 -4.22
CA ARG A 404 -4.41 15.69 -3.03
C ARG A 404 -4.76 17.16 -3.21
N GLU A 405 -4.56 17.71 -4.42
CA GLU A 405 -4.91 19.08 -4.78
C GLU A 405 -5.49 19.09 -6.18
N TYR A 406 -6.57 19.84 -6.37
CA TYR A 406 -7.16 20.05 -7.68
C TYR A 406 -6.39 21.12 -8.47
N GLY A 407 -6.34 20.95 -9.79
CA GLY A 407 -5.67 21.85 -10.71
C GLY A 407 -6.34 21.88 -12.08
N SER A 408 -5.81 22.68 -13.00
CA SER A 408 -6.42 22.97 -14.31
C SER A 408 -6.71 21.73 -15.18
N ASN A 409 -5.86 20.71 -15.07
CA ASN A 409 -5.89 19.50 -15.91
C ASN A 409 -6.04 18.20 -15.09
N VAL A 410 -6.65 18.27 -13.90
CA VAL A 410 -6.76 17.12 -12.97
C VAL A 410 -7.41 15.89 -13.62
N VAL A 411 -8.48 16.09 -14.42
CA VAL A 411 -9.18 14.98 -15.09
C VAL A 411 -8.29 14.30 -16.13
N GLN A 412 -7.56 15.09 -16.91
CA GLN A 412 -6.61 14.58 -17.91
C GLN A 412 -5.48 13.80 -17.24
N LEU A 413 -4.97 14.31 -16.12
CA LEU A 413 -3.90 13.65 -15.38
C LEU A 413 -4.39 12.34 -14.74
N VAL A 414 -5.58 12.33 -14.11
CA VAL A 414 -6.21 11.09 -13.60
C VAL A 414 -6.41 10.08 -14.73
N ALA A 415 -6.90 10.54 -15.89
CA ALA A 415 -7.08 9.67 -17.05
C ALA A 415 -5.75 9.11 -17.59
N ALA A 416 -4.67 9.90 -17.53
CA ALA A 416 -3.33 9.41 -17.89
C ALA A 416 -2.84 8.34 -16.92
N ARG A 417 -2.93 8.60 -15.60
CA ARG A 417 -2.54 7.62 -14.56
C ARG A 417 -3.38 6.34 -14.63
N LEU A 418 -4.68 6.47 -14.89
CA LEU A 418 -5.57 5.31 -15.10
C LEU A 418 -5.08 4.45 -16.27
N ARG A 419 -4.70 5.07 -17.41
CA ARG A 419 -4.16 4.33 -18.57
C ARG A 419 -2.82 3.64 -18.24
N GLU A 420 -1.91 4.34 -17.57
CA GLU A 420 -0.61 3.79 -17.14
C GLU A 420 -0.79 2.56 -16.22
N LEU A 421 -1.68 2.67 -15.23
CA LEU A 421 -1.96 1.56 -14.30
C LEU A 421 -2.62 0.37 -15.02
N ARG A 422 -3.57 0.62 -15.93
CA ARG A 422 -4.18 -0.43 -16.75
C ARG A 422 -3.14 -1.11 -17.66
N PHE A 423 -2.26 -0.32 -18.26
CA PHE A 423 -1.16 -0.85 -19.06
C PHE A 423 -0.22 -1.72 -18.20
N SER A 424 0.07 -1.30 -16.98
CA SER A 424 0.84 -2.06 -15.99
C SER A 424 0.07 -3.24 -15.39
N GLN A 425 -1.09 -3.59 -15.96
CA GLN A 425 -1.92 -4.74 -15.60
C GLN A 425 -2.43 -4.74 -14.15
N TYR A 426 -2.72 -3.55 -13.58
CA TYR A 426 -3.48 -3.49 -12.35
C TYR A 426 -4.94 -3.85 -12.61
N ASP A 427 -5.45 -4.83 -11.85
CA ASP A 427 -6.82 -5.36 -12.00
C ASP A 427 -7.87 -4.40 -11.43
N VAL A 428 -7.51 -3.72 -10.34
CA VAL A 428 -8.40 -2.81 -9.61
C VAL A 428 -7.67 -1.49 -9.36
N ILE A 429 -8.32 -0.38 -9.74
CA ILE A 429 -7.79 0.96 -9.56
C ILE A 429 -8.83 1.79 -8.81
N ALA A 430 -8.51 2.19 -7.58
CA ALA A 430 -9.33 3.09 -6.78
C ALA A 430 -8.97 4.55 -7.03
N LEU A 431 -9.94 5.44 -6.94
CA LEU A 431 -9.73 6.88 -6.93
C LEU A 431 -10.18 7.44 -5.58
N GLU A 432 -9.29 8.12 -4.88
CA GLU A 432 -9.54 8.80 -3.61
C GLU A 432 -9.60 10.31 -3.84
N ILE A 433 -10.70 10.93 -3.42
CA ILE A 433 -10.93 12.37 -3.53
C ILE A 433 -11.47 12.92 -2.21
N SER A 434 -11.07 14.13 -1.84
CA SER A 434 -11.57 14.77 -0.61
C SER A 434 -12.96 15.35 -0.82
N MET A 435 -13.95 14.85 -0.08
CA MET A 435 -15.30 15.47 -0.07
C MET A 435 -15.36 16.83 0.62
N MET A 436 -14.28 17.27 1.25
CA MET A 436 -14.18 18.62 1.85
C MET A 436 -13.68 19.66 0.83
N ALA A 437 -13.20 19.25 -0.32
CA ALA A 437 -12.79 20.16 -1.40
C ALA A 437 -13.99 20.57 -2.24
N PRO A 438 -14.20 21.87 -2.46
CA PRO A 438 -15.35 22.39 -3.22
C PRO A 438 -15.43 21.82 -4.65
N GLU A 439 -14.28 21.55 -5.26
CA GLU A 439 -14.15 21.00 -6.61
C GLU A 439 -14.78 19.63 -6.75
N THR A 440 -14.77 18.83 -5.68
CA THR A 440 -15.31 17.47 -5.67
C THR A 440 -16.76 17.42 -6.13
N HIS A 441 -17.55 18.45 -5.80
CA HIS A 441 -18.95 18.54 -6.26
C HIS A 441 -19.10 18.46 -7.78
N VAL A 442 -18.18 19.03 -8.55
CA VAL A 442 -18.23 19.07 -10.01
C VAL A 442 -17.36 17.96 -10.62
N MET A 443 -16.14 17.76 -10.07
CA MET A 443 -15.16 16.84 -10.66
C MET A 443 -15.56 15.38 -10.52
N THR A 444 -16.37 15.00 -9.54
CA THR A 444 -16.88 13.62 -9.40
C THR A 444 -17.55 13.14 -10.69
N ALA A 445 -18.40 13.95 -11.31
CA ALA A 445 -19.07 13.57 -12.56
C ALA A 445 -18.08 13.34 -13.72
N GLU A 446 -16.97 14.09 -13.76
CA GLU A 446 -15.93 13.89 -14.77
C GLU A 446 -15.13 12.59 -14.51
N PHE A 447 -14.86 12.26 -13.25
CA PHE A 447 -14.20 11.00 -12.90
C PHE A 447 -15.11 9.78 -13.15
N GLU A 448 -16.43 9.91 -12.93
CA GLU A 448 -17.40 8.88 -13.27
C GLU A 448 -17.44 8.57 -14.78
N LYS A 449 -17.23 9.58 -15.64
CA LYS A 449 -17.09 9.37 -17.10
C LYS A 449 -15.84 8.55 -17.47
N LEU A 450 -14.81 8.52 -16.59
CA LEU A 450 -13.64 7.66 -16.76
C LEU A 450 -13.89 6.21 -16.31
N GLY A 451 -15.08 5.91 -15.75
CA GLY A 451 -15.48 4.59 -15.29
C GLY A 451 -15.36 4.38 -13.78
N PHE A 452 -14.97 5.39 -13.01
CA PHE A 452 -15.04 5.29 -11.55
C PHE A 452 -16.47 5.36 -11.06
N PHE A 453 -16.73 4.73 -9.93
CA PHE A 453 -18.04 4.76 -9.27
C PHE A 453 -17.85 4.82 -7.75
N PHE A 454 -18.88 5.33 -7.06
CA PHE A 454 -18.85 5.48 -5.62
C PHE A 454 -18.81 4.11 -4.90
N SER A 455 -17.80 3.91 -4.04
CA SER A 455 -17.64 2.67 -3.25
C SER A 455 -17.60 2.91 -1.74
N GLY A 456 -17.54 4.17 -1.28
CA GLY A 456 -17.53 4.50 0.14
C GLY A 456 -16.96 5.88 0.45
N ILE A 457 -16.85 6.16 1.76
CA ILE A 457 -16.32 7.40 2.33
C ILE A 457 -15.08 7.13 3.15
#